data_66704ae28069797656b797cc05183404
#
_entry.id   66704ae28069797656b797cc05183404
#
_cell.length_a   1.000
_cell.length_b   1.000
_cell.length_c   1.000
_cell.angle_alpha   90.00
_cell.angle_beta   90.00
_cell.angle_gamma   90.00
#
_symmetry.space_group_name_H-M   'P 1'
#
loop_
_entity.id
_entity.type
_entity.pdbx_description
1 polymer ?
#
loop_
_entity_poly.entity_id
_entity_poly.type
_entity_poly.pdbx_seq_one_letter_code
_entity_poly.pdbx_strand_id
1 'polypeptide(L)'
;MDLDKYKKAWGNQSEETNKVSKIDIYRMAHSKSSSIVKWIFIIGILEFIFLNSFYFIFDMEEAYEEYKKLGLYNFMIYSQFIIYPVLLYFLIKFYLNYKSISVVDSTKTLMTKIIKTRKTVKYYVIFNLLYVFTFGIIVAIASLKAHPEFNSKQVLISIIVTVIMLIIMLIVLWCFYQLLYGILLRKLNKNYKELAKLEDLN
;
A
#
# COMPACT_ATOMS: atom_id res chain seq x y z
N MET A 1 43.08 37.99 26.87
CA MET A 1 42.36 37.03 26.02
C MET A 1 41.20 37.83 25.40
N ASP A 2 41.29 38.12 24.11
CA ASP A 2 40.51 39.20 23.47
C ASP A 2 39.12 38.64 23.01
N LEU A 3 38.12 38.72 23.89
CA LEU A 3 36.76 38.27 23.69
C LEU A 3 36.10 39.00 22.50
N ASP A 4 36.50 40.23 22.20
CA ASP A 4 35.96 41.01 21.08
C ASP A 4 36.43 40.48 19.71
N LYS A 5 37.61 39.85 19.67
CA LYS A 5 38.13 39.19 18.47
C LYS A 5 37.35 37.92 18.13
N TYR A 6 36.96 37.17 19.17
CA TYR A 6 36.11 35.98 19.00
C TYR A 6 34.65 36.34 18.64
N LYS A 7 34.14 37.44 19.21
CA LYS A 7 32.81 37.95 18.91
C LYS A 7 32.71 38.49 17.48
N LYS A 8 33.77 39.19 17.00
CA LYS A 8 33.90 39.62 15.60
C LYS A 8 34.08 38.44 14.66
N ALA A 9 34.87 37.42 15.00
CA ALA A 9 35.02 36.21 14.19
C ALA A 9 33.71 35.41 14.13
N TRP A 10 32.92 35.37 15.24
CA TRP A 10 31.60 34.72 15.27
C TRP A 10 30.54 35.50 14.45
N GLY A 11 30.56 36.83 14.53
CA GLY A 11 29.67 37.69 13.74
C GLY A 11 30.03 37.76 12.24
N ASN A 12 31.27 37.46 11.90
CA ASN A 12 31.77 37.33 10.52
C ASN A 12 31.77 35.88 10.01
N GLN A 13 31.42 34.90 10.84
CA GLN A 13 30.97 33.61 10.31
C GLN A 13 29.72 33.89 9.47
N SER A 14 29.94 34.06 8.20
CA SER A 14 28.88 34.26 7.22
C SER A 14 27.81 33.23 7.49
N GLU A 15 26.54 33.67 7.48
CA GLU A 15 25.36 32.81 7.47
C GLU A 15 25.33 31.86 6.26
N GLU A 16 26.44 31.74 5.53
CA GLU A 16 26.72 30.77 4.46
C GLU A 16 26.92 29.34 4.97
N THR A 17 27.04 29.13 6.30
CA THR A 17 27.08 27.78 6.86
C THR A 17 25.70 27.15 6.72
N ASN A 18 25.53 26.41 5.61
CA ASN A 18 24.47 25.43 5.37
C ASN A 18 23.08 25.92 4.94
N LYS A 19 22.95 26.97 4.17
CA LYS A 19 21.77 27.08 3.28
C LYS A 19 21.92 26.03 2.18
N VAL A 20 21.43 24.79 2.44
CA VAL A 20 21.32 23.76 1.41
C VAL A 20 20.65 24.39 0.19
N SER A 21 21.33 24.38 -0.95
CA SER A 21 20.83 24.97 -2.18
C SER A 21 19.44 24.41 -2.53
N LYS A 22 18.55 25.22 -3.08
CA LYS A 22 17.25 24.73 -3.62
C LYS A 22 17.44 23.51 -4.53
N ILE A 23 18.52 23.51 -5.32
CA ILE A 23 18.87 22.40 -6.21
C ILE A 23 19.23 21.15 -5.42
N ASP A 24 19.95 21.28 -4.30
CA ASP A 24 20.33 20.13 -3.48
C ASP A 24 19.12 19.54 -2.74
N ILE A 25 18.22 20.40 -2.24
CA ILE A 25 16.94 19.93 -1.64
C ILE A 25 16.11 19.17 -2.68
N TYR A 26 16.01 19.70 -3.91
CA TYR A 26 15.33 19.01 -5.01
C TYR A 26 15.98 17.66 -5.31
N ARG A 27 17.32 17.61 -5.48
CA ARG A 27 18.06 16.35 -5.74
C ARG A 27 17.85 15.31 -4.63
N MET A 28 17.92 15.75 -3.37
CA MET A 28 17.67 14.86 -2.24
C MET A 28 16.22 14.34 -2.20
N ALA A 29 15.24 15.22 -2.41
CA ALA A 29 13.83 14.83 -2.44
C ALA A 29 13.52 13.90 -3.61
N HIS A 30 14.09 14.16 -4.79
CA HIS A 30 13.98 13.31 -5.98
C HIS A 30 14.57 11.92 -5.73
N SER A 31 15.82 11.84 -5.28
CA SER A 31 16.50 10.56 -4.98
C SER A 31 15.75 9.74 -3.93
N LYS A 32 15.32 10.38 -2.82
CA LYS A 32 14.53 9.72 -1.78
C LYS A 32 13.19 9.24 -2.32
N SER A 33 12.49 10.06 -3.13
CA SER A 33 11.18 9.70 -3.69
C SER A 33 11.30 8.55 -4.68
N SER A 34 12.31 8.56 -5.55
CA SER A 34 12.59 7.47 -6.49
C SER A 34 12.88 6.16 -5.75
N SER A 35 13.70 6.20 -4.70
CA SER A 35 13.99 5.04 -3.85
C SER A 35 12.72 4.49 -3.18
N ILE A 36 11.90 5.36 -2.59
CA ILE A 36 10.64 4.94 -1.93
C ILE A 36 9.71 4.25 -2.93
N VAL A 37 9.54 4.81 -4.14
CA VAL A 37 8.65 4.25 -5.15
C VAL A 37 9.20 2.95 -5.71
N LYS A 38 10.54 2.80 -5.81
CA LYS A 38 11.19 1.51 -6.10
C LYS A 38 10.82 0.46 -5.06
N TRP A 39 10.86 0.80 -3.76
CA TRP A 39 10.48 -0.11 -2.69
C TRP A 39 8.98 -0.48 -2.73
N ILE A 40 8.09 0.46 -3.07
CA ILE A 40 6.66 0.15 -3.28
C ILE A 40 6.51 -0.92 -4.36
N PHE A 41 7.22 -0.81 -5.48
CA PHE A 41 7.18 -1.81 -6.55
C PHE A 41 7.76 -3.17 -6.09
N ILE A 42 8.92 -3.18 -5.41
CA ILE A 42 9.54 -4.41 -4.90
C ILE A 42 8.62 -5.12 -3.90
N ILE A 43 8.04 -4.37 -2.96
CA ILE A 43 7.10 -4.91 -1.97
C ILE A 43 5.87 -5.50 -2.66
N GLY A 44 5.33 -4.84 -3.70
CA GLY A 44 4.21 -5.38 -4.48
C GLY A 44 4.55 -6.72 -5.15
N ILE A 45 5.76 -6.86 -5.69
CA ILE A 45 6.21 -8.15 -6.25
C ILE A 45 6.36 -9.20 -5.15
N LEU A 46 7.00 -8.85 -4.03
CA LEU A 46 7.20 -9.78 -2.91
C LEU A 46 5.86 -10.23 -2.31
N GLU A 47 4.90 -9.32 -2.16
CA GLU A 47 3.54 -9.64 -1.73
C GLU A 47 2.87 -10.62 -2.70
N PHE A 48 2.94 -10.36 -4.00
CA PHE A 48 2.39 -11.23 -5.03
C PHE A 48 3.02 -12.63 -4.97
N ILE A 49 4.35 -12.74 -4.88
CA ILE A 49 5.04 -14.02 -4.76
C ILE A 49 4.67 -14.73 -3.45
N PHE A 50 4.67 -14.01 -2.33
CA PHE A 50 4.37 -14.56 -1.02
C PHE A 50 2.94 -15.15 -0.97
N LEU A 51 1.94 -14.40 -1.44
CA LEU A 51 0.56 -14.89 -1.45
C LEU A 51 0.38 -16.11 -2.36
N ASN A 52 1.08 -16.14 -3.50
CA ASN A 52 1.00 -17.30 -4.41
C ASN A 52 1.82 -18.49 -3.90
N SER A 53 2.83 -18.30 -3.05
CA SER A 53 3.62 -19.40 -2.50
C SER A 53 2.79 -20.36 -1.64
N PHE A 54 1.69 -19.90 -1.04
CA PHE A 54 0.78 -20.74 -0.28
C PHE A 54 0.19 -21.90 -1.09
N TYR A 55 -0.06 -21.70 -2.40
CA TYR A 55 -0.55 -22.76 -3.30
C TYR A 55 0.47 -23.89 -3.52
N PHE A 56 1.77 -23.62 -3.28
CA PHE A 56 2.83 -24.63 -3.41
C PHE A 56 3.22 -25.27 -2.08
N ILE A 57 2.93 -24.60 -0.96
CA ILE A 57 3.32 -25.05 0.38
C ILE A 57 2.21 -25.87 1.03
N PHE A 58 0.96 -25.49 0.80
CA PHE A 58 -0.21 -26.13 1.42
C PHE A 58 -0.96 -26.98 0.41
N ASP A 59 -1.45 -28.12 0.87
CA ASP A 59 -2.41 -28.89 0.11
C ASP A 59 -3.74 -28.17 0.08
N MET A 60 -4.20 -27.86 -1.13
CA MET A 60 -5.42 -27.09 -1.35
C MET A 60 -6.64 -28.00 -1.62
N GLU A 61 -6.47 -29.35 -1.61
CA GLU A 61 -7.58 -30.26 -1.91
C GLU A 61 -8.73 -30.12 -0.91
N GLU A 62 -8.42 -30.07 0.39
CA GLU A 62 -9.45 -29.87 1.42
C GLU A 62 -10.23 -28.55 1.24
N ALA A 63 -9.51 -27.47 0.93
CA ALA A 63 -10.13 -26.18 0.67
C ALA A 63 -11.04 -26.23 -0.56
N TYR A 64 -10.62 -26.88 -1.65
CA TYR A 64 -11.44 -27.06 -2.83
C TYR A 64 -12.69 -27.89 -2.58
N GLU A 65 -12.60 -28.97 -1.78
CA GLU A 65 -13.75 -29.78 -1.40
C GLU A 65 -14.76 -28.99 -0.55
N GLU A 66 -14.28 -28.15 0.39
CA GLU A 66 -15.18 -27.26 1.15
C GLU A 66 -15.90 -26.25 0.24
N TYR A 67 -15.20 -25.62 -0.72
CA TYR A 67 -15.85 -24.75 -1.69
C TYR A 67 -16.86 -25.49 -2.60
N LYS A 68 -16.63 -26.77 -2.92
CA LYS A 68 -17.59 -27.61 -3.65
C LYS A 68 -18.84 -27.87 -2.81
N LYS A 69 -18.68 -28.24 -1.52
CA LYS A 69 -19.80 -28.43 -0.60
C LYS A 69 -20.66 -27.19 -0.46
N LEU A 70 -20.04 -26.01 -0.44
CA LEU A 70 -20.73 -24.72 -0.39
C LEU A 70 -21.34 -24.29 -1.74
N GLY A 71 -21.12 -25.02 -2.82
CA GLY A 71 -21.53 -24.64 -4.18
C GLY A 71 -20.78 -23.46 -4.76
N LEU A 72 -19.62 -23.10 -4.18
CA LEU A 72 -18.82 -21.93 -4.55
C LEU A 72 -17.60 -22.25 -5.41
N TYR A 73 -17.39 -23.49 -5.83
CA TYR A 73 -16.23 -23.91 -6.60
C TYR A 73 -16.05 -23.07 -7.88
N ASN A 74 -17.08 -22.97 -8.69
CA ASN A 74 -17.02 -22.16 -9.92
C ASN A 74 -16.81 -20.66 -9.63
N PHE A 75 -17.46 -20.14 -8.58
CA PHE A 75 -17.27 -18.76 -8.17
C PHE A 75 -15.80 -18.50 -7.78
N MET A 76 -15.19 -19.40 -7.01
CA MET A 76 -13.78 -19.30 -6.61
C MET A 76 -12.87 -19.27 -7.84
N ILE A 77 -13.07 -20.18 -8.84
CA ILE A 77 -12.26 -20.20 -10.06
C ILE A 77 -12.46 -18.89 -10.86
N TYR A 78 -13.71 -18.46 -11.09
CA TYR A 78 -13.96 -17.24 -11.87
C TYR A 78 -13.44 -15.99 -11.17
N SER A 79 -13.47 -15.95 -9.83
CA SER A 79 -12.90 -14.83 -9.09
C SER A 79 -11.38 -14.69 -9.29
N GLN A 80 -10.67 -15.81 -9.51
CA GLN A 80 -9.22 -15.77 -9.83
C GLN A 80 -8.96 -15.14 -11.20
N PHE A 81 -9.82 -15.38 -12.19
CA PHE A 81 -9.71 -14.74 -13.51
C PHE A 81 -9.93 -13.21 -13.44
N ILE A 82 -10.55 -12.71 -12.39
CA ILE A 82 -10.74 -11.28 -12.16
C ILE A 82 -9.56 -10.71 -11.34
N ILE A 83 -9.20 -11.36 -10.23
CA ILE A 83 -8.22 -10.82 -9.29
C ILE A 83 -6.81 -10.77 -9.88
N TYR A 84 -6.35 -11.81 -10.59
CA TYR A 84 -5.00 -11.84 -11.15
C TYR A 84 -4.73 -10.73 -12.18
N PRO A 85 -5.58 -10.47 -13.18
CA PRO A 85 -5.39 -9.33 -14.08
C PRO A 85 -5.36 -7.99 -13.36
N VAL A 86 -6.18 -7.80 -12.31
CA VAL A 86 -6.17 -6.55 -11.54
C VAL A 86 -4.90 -6.40 -10.71
N LEU A 87 -4.41 -7.47 -10.07
CA LEU A 87 -3.13 -7.45 -9.36
C LEU A 87 -1.97 -7.13 -10.32
N LEU A 88 -1.91 -7.77 -11.48
CA LEU A 88 -0.91 -7.49 -12.52
C LEU A 88 -1.00 -6.03 -13.01
N TYR A 89 -2.20 -5.51 -13.21
CA TYR A 89 -2.41 -4.09 -13.55
C TYR A 89 -1.77 -3.16 -12.50
N PHE A 90 -1.98 -3.42 -11.20
CA PHE A 90 -1.37 -2.61 -10.16
C PHE A 90 0.16 -2.76 -10.10
N LEU A 91 0.71 -3.96 -10.29
CA LEU A 91 2.16 -4.17 -10.39
C LEU A 91 2.77 -3.39 -11.55
N ILE A 92 2.14 -3.42 -12.72
CA ILE A 92 2.54 -2.61 -13.89
C ILE A 92 2.47 -1.12 -13.54
N LYS A 93 1.41 -0.66 -12.86
CA LYS A 93 1.29 0.75 -12.42
C LYS A 93 2.38 1.14 -11.41
N PHE A 94 2.76 0.27 -10.49
CA PHE A 94 3.87 0.52 -9.57
C PHE A 94 5.20 0.66 -10.31
N TYR A 95 5.48 -0.23 -11.26
CA TYR A 95 6.65 -0.13 -12.13
C TYR A 95 6.68 1.17 -12.94
N LEU A 96 5.57 1.53 -13.60
CA LEU A 96 5.45 2.75 -14.39
C LEU A 96 5.60 4.02 -13.53
N ASN A 97 5.05 4.01 -12.30
CA ASN A 97 5.25 5.10 -11.35
C ASN A 97 6.73 5.23 -10.96
N TYR A 98 7.42 4.12 -10.67
CA TYR A 98 8.86 4.13 -10.40
C TYR A 98 9.65 4.69 -11.59
N LYS A 99 9.44 4.14 -12.79
CA LYS A 99 10.12 4.61 -14.00
C LYS A 99 9.86 6.10 -14.26
N SER A 100 8.62 6.55 -14.05
CA SER A 100 8.26 7.95 -14.30
C SER A 100 8.90 8.93 -13.32
N ILE A 101 9.11 8.55 -12.05
CA ILE A 101 9.76 9.39 -11.03
C ILE A 101 11.27 9.44 -11.26
N SER A 102 11.89 8.33 -11.67
CA SER A 102 13.35 8.27 -11.86
C SER A 102 13.91 9.18 -12.96
N VAL A 103 13.06 9.68 -13.86
CA VAL A 103 13.44 10.51 -15.04
C VAL A 103 12.82 11.91 -15.02
N VAL A 104 12.48 12.43 -13.85
CA VAL A 104 11.83 13.75 -13.73
C VAL A 104 12.86 14.87 -13.54
N ASP A 105 12.68 15.98 -14.26
CA ASP A 105 13.60 17.11 -14.27
C ASP A 105 13.07 18.35 -13.52
N SER A 106 11.75 18.42 -13.19
CA SER A 106 11.18 19.58 -12.53
C SER A 106 10.46 19.26 -11.23
N THR A 107 10.52 20.19 -10.25
CA THR A 107 9.86 20.09 -8.94
C THR A 107 8.36 19.81 -9.06
N LYS A 108 7.67 20.60 -9.88
CA LYS A 108 6.21 20.51 -10.09
C LYS A 108 5.80 19.15 -10.66
N THR A 109 6.57 18.65 -11.63
CA THR A 109 6.33 17.32 -12.22
C THR A 109 6.58 16.22 -11.22
N LEU A 110 7.65 16.31 -10.41
CA LEU A 110 7.94 15.36 -9.35
C LEU A 110 6.79 15.29 -8.32
N MET A 111 6.30 16.44 -7.86
CA MET A 111 5.16 16.52 -6.95
C MET A 111 3.91 15.84 -7.51
N THR A 112 3.59 16.07 -8.77
CA THR A 112 2.46 15.42 -9.46
C THR A 112 2.63 13.89 -9.51
N LYS A 113 3.84 13.42 -9.82
CA LYS A 113 4.15 11.96 -9.85
C LYS A 113 4.06 11.32 -8.46
N ILE A 114 4.50 12.03 -7.41
CA ILE A 114 4.35 11.61 -6.02
C ILE A 114 2.86 11.41 -5.66
N ILE A 115 2.01 12.40 -5.98
CA ILE A 115 0.56 12.29 -5.72
C ILE A 115 -0.04 11.12 -6.48
N LYS A 116 0.31 10.94 -7.75
CA LYS A 116 -0.17 9.82 -8.58
C LYS A 116 0.21 8.47 -7.95
N THR A 117 1.46 8.31 -7.53
CA THR A 117 1.93 7.09 -6.88
C THR A 117 1.14 6.79 -5.61
N ARG A 118 0.95 7.79 -4.74
CA ARG A 118 0.16 7.64 -3.50
C ARG A 118 -1.27 7.21 -3.79
N LYS A 119 -1.92 7.80 -4.80
CA LYS A 119 -3.28 7.40 -5.24
C LYS A 119 -3.30 5.96 -5.72
N THR A 120 -2.33 5.55 -6.54
CA THR A 120 -2.22 4.17 -7.04
C THR A 120 -2.15 3.16 -5.90
N VAL A 121 -1.28 3.39 -4.91
CA VAL A 121 -1.15 2.51 -3.74
C VAL A 121 -2.44 2.49 -2.92
N LYS A 122 -3.06 3.65 -2.69
CA LYS A 122 -4.33 3.72 -1.96
C LYS A 122 -5.43 2.91 -2.65
N TYR A 123 -5.55 3.02 -3.97
CA TYR A 123 -6.54 2.24 -4.73
C TYR A 123 -6.23 0.74 -4.70
N TYR A 124 -4.97 0.34 -4.77
CA TYR A 124 -4.56 -1.04 -4.60
C TYR A 124 -5.02 -1.63 -3.26
N VAL A 125 -4.73 -0.93 -2.16
CA VAL A 125 -5.13 -1.37 -0.82
C VAL A 125 -6.66 -1.43 -0.68
N ILE A 126 -7.38 -0.39 -1.13
CA ILE A 126 -8.85 -0.38 -1.09
C ILE A 126 -9.42 -1.53 -1.91
N PHE A 127 -8.91 -1.77 -3.11
CA PHE A 127 -9.37 -2.87 -3.95
C PHE A 127 -9.21 -4.23 -3.25
N ASN A 128 -8.04 -4.50 -2.66
CA ASN A 128 -7.81 -5.76 -1.96
C ASN A 128 -8.74 -5.93 -0.74
N LEU A 129 -8.94 -4.89 0.06
CA LEU A 129 -9.86 -4.93 1.20
C LEU A 129 -11.31 -5.16 0.75
N LEU A 130 -11.76 -4.48 -0.31
CA LEU A 130 -13.10 -4.67 -0.88
C LEU A 130 -13.27 -6.07 -1.46
N TYR A 131 -12.26 -6.61 -2.14
CA TYR A 131 -12.29 -7.98 -2.65
C TYR A 131 -12.47 -9.00 -1.54
N VAL A 132 -11.65 -8.92 -0.48
CA VAL A 132 -11.75 -9.82 0.68
C VAL A 132 -13.08 -9.67 1.40
N PHE A 133 -13.57 -8.45 1.57
CA PHE A 133 -14.88 -8.19 2.17
C PHE A 133 -16.01 -8.82 1.37
N THR A 134 -16.06 -8.59 0.06
CA THR A 134 -17.10 -9.13 -0.82
C THR A 134 -17.05 -10.65 -0.87
N PHE A 135 -15.85 -11.21 -1.02
CA PHE A 135 -15.64 -12.66 -1.03
C PHE A 135 -16.09 -13.28 0.30
N GLY A 136 -15.73 -12.69 1.43
CA GLY A 136 -16.13 -13.13 2.76
C GLY A 136 -17.66 -13.14 2.98
N ILE A 137 -18.36 -12.11 2.49
CA ILE A 137 -19.84 -12.09 2.54
C ILE A 137 -20.45 -13.22 1.71
N ILE A 138 -19.92 -13.46 0.51
CA ILE A 138 -20.45 -14.54 -0.35
C ILE A 138 -20.26 -15.90 0.30
N VAL A 139 -19.09 -16.17 0.88
CA VAL A 139 -18.81 -17.40 1.62
C VAL A 139 -19.72 -17.53 2.83
N ALA A 140 -19.96 -16.45 3.59
CA ALA A 140 -20.86 -16.44 4.73
C ALA A 140 -22.31 -16.83 4.36
N ILE A 141 -22.82 -16.23 3.26
CA ILE A 141 -24.17 -16.53 2.76
C ILE A 141 -24.28 -17.99 2.30
N ALA A 142 -23.26 -18.49 1.60
CA ALA A 142 -23.24 -19.87 1.12
C ALA A 142 -23.16 -20.86 2.29
N SER A 143 -22.35 -20.58 3.31
CA SER A 143 -22.26 -21.39 4.51
C SER A 143 -23.60 -21.52 5.25
N LEU A 144 -24.35 -20.41 5.40
CA LEU A 144 -25.68 -20.45 6.01
C LEU A 144 -26.68 -21.25 5.18
N LYS A 145 -26.60 -21.20 3.85
CA LYS A 145 -27.47 -21.99 2.96
C LYS A 145 -27.13 -23.48 2.97
N ALA A 146 -25.87 -23.83 3.23
CA ALA A 146 -25.43 -25.22 3.31
C ALA A 146 -25.89 -25.94 4.60
N HIS A 147 -26.39 -25.19 5.61
CA HIS A 147 -26.86 -25.72 6.88
C HIS A 147 -28.35 -25.36 7.13
N PRO A 148 -29.29 -25.90 6.32
CA PRO A 148 -30.71 -25.61 6.45
C PRO A 148 -31.31 -26.15 7.77
N GLU A 149 -30.63 -27.07 8.44
CA GLU A 149 -31.01 -27.66 9.75
C GLU A 149 -30.84 -26.65 10.92
N PHE A 150 -30.16 -25.53 10.71
CA PHE A 150 -29.95 -24.57 11.78
C PHE A 150 -31.27 -23.93 12.24
N ASN A 151 -31.52 -23.97 13.52
CA ASN A 151 -32.59 -23.20 14.13
C ASN A 151 -32.29 -21.70 14.20
N SER A 152 -33.26 -20.84 14.45
CA SER A 152 -33.09 -19.38 14.45
C SER A 152 -31.98 -18.87 15.37
N LYS A 153 -31.72 -19.53 16.50
CA LYS A 153 -30.62 -19.16 17.42
C LYS A 153 -29.27 -19.49 16.80
N GLN A 154 -29.14 -20.69 16.21
CA GLN A 154 -27.89 -21.11 15.54
C GLN A 154 -27.55 -20.21 14.36
N VAL A 155 -28.55 -19.84 13.53
CA VAL A 155 -28.39 -18.88 12.45
C VAL A 155 -27.89 -17.53 12.97
N LEU A 156 -28.52 -16.99 14.02
CA LEU A 156 -28.11 -15.72 14.61
C LEU A 156 -26.66 -15.78 15.16
N ILE A 157 -26.30 -16.84 15.88
CA ILE A 157 -24.94 -17.03 16.40
C ILE A 157 -23.94 -17.14 15.24
N SER A 158 -24.24 -17.92 14.20
CA SER A 158 -23.38 -18.08 13.03
C SER A 158 -23.13 -16.73 12.34
N ILE A 159 -24.17 -15.92 12.15
CA ILE A 159 -24.02 -14.57 11.57
C ILE A 159 -23.12 -13.71 12.45
N ILE A 160 -23.36 -13.64 13.75
CA ILE A 160 -22.55 -12.83 14.67
C ILE A 160 -21.08 -13.26 14.62
N VAL A 161 -20.80 -14.56 14.73
CA VAL A 161 -19.43 -15.10 14.69
C VAL A 161 -18.76 -14.76 13.35
N THR A 162 -19.45 -14.97 12.23
CA THR A 162 -18.91 -14.68 10.89
C THR A 162 -18.62 -13.19 10.70
N VAL A 163 -19.50 -12.31 11.15
CA VAL A 163 -19.30 -10.85 11.08
C VAL A 163 -18.09 -10.45 11.92
N ILE A 164 -17.96 -10.97 13.13
CA ILE A 164 -16.80 -10.69 13.99
C ILE A 164 -15.51 -11.16 13.33
N MET A 165 -15.47 -12.39 12.80
CA MET A 165 -14.31 -12.95 12.12
C MET A 165 -13.92 -12.11 10.87
N LEU A 166 -14.91 -11.69 10.07
CA LEU A 166 -14.68 -10.84 8.91
C LEU A 166 -14.10 -9.47 9.31
N ILE A 167 -14.62 -8.85 10.36
CA ILE A 167 -14.09 -7.57 10.89
C ILE A 167 -12.64 -7.74 11.35
N ILE A 168 -12.36 -8.78 12.13
CA ILE A 168 -10.98 -9.07 12.61
C ILE A 168 -10.05 -9.25 11.41
N MET A 169 -10.44 -10.04 10.42
CA MET A 169 -9.66 -10.29 9.21
C MET A 169 -9.37 -8.99 8.43
N LEU A 170 -10.37 -8.13 8.26
CA LEU A 170 -10.18 -6.84 7.59
C LEU A 170 -9.26 -5.90 8.38
N ILE A 171 -9.35 -5.87 9.71
CA ILE A 171 -8.45 -5.09 10.57
C ILE A 171 -7.01 -5.60 10.42
N VAL A 172 -6.80 -6.91 10.47
CA VAL A 172 -5.47 -7.52 10.32
C VAL A 172 -4.88 -7.17 8.95
N LEU A 173 -5.65 -7.30 7.87
CA LEU A 173 -5.21 -6.92 6.52
C LEU A 173 -4.93 -5.43 6.41
N TRP A 174 -5.78 -4.59 6.98
CA TRP A 174 -5.55 -3.14 6.99
C TRP A 174 -4.25 -2.78 7.73
N CYS A 175 -4.00 -3.38 8.90
CA CYS A 175 -2.74 -3.21 9.64
C CYS A 175 -1.54 -3.68 8.81
N PHE A 176 -1.65 -4.83 8.14
CA PHE A 176 -0.62 -5.36 7.26
C PHE A 176 -0.28 -4.37 6.14
N TYR A 177 -1.28 -3.85 5.43
CA TYR A 177 -1.07 -2.83 4.40
C TYR A 177 -0.53 -1.50 4.95
N GLN A 178 -0.91 -1.14 6.17
CA GLN A 178 -0.38 0.06 6.82
C GLN A 178 1.10 -0.10 7.19
N LEU A 179 1.55 -1.30 7.55
CA LEU A 179 2.96 -1.60 7.77
C LEU A 179 3.76 -1.61 6.45
N LEU A 180 3.25 -2.27 5.41
CA LEU A 180 3.95 -2.38 4.13
C LEU A 180 4.04 -1.05 3.38
N TYR A 181 2.92 -0.38 3.20
CA TYR A 181 2.83 0.81 2.35
C TYR A 181 2.66 2.11 3.11
N GLY A 182 2.04 2.09 4.30
CA GLY A 182 1.74 3.30 5.05
C GLY A 182 2.98 4.08 5.45
N ILE A 183 4.06 3.39 5.86
CA ILE A 183 5.34 4.02 6.21
C ILE A 183 5.96 4.69 4.97
N LEU A 184 5.96 4.00 3.82
CA LEU A 184 6.50 4.51 2.56
C LEU A 184 5.70 5.72 2.06
N LEU A 185 4.37 5.65 2.15
CA LEU A 185 3.49 6.76 1.77
C LEU A 185 3.65 7.98 2.68
N ARG A 186 3.90 7.79 4.00
CA ARG A 186 4.22 8.90 4.91
C ARG A 186 5.53 9.59 4.54
N LYS A 187 6.58 8.80 4.27
CA LYS A 187 7.88 9.33 3.80
C LYS A 187 7.73 10.09 2.47
N LEU A 188 6.97 9.53 1.54
CA LEU A 188 6.70 10.15 0.25
C LEU A 188 5.91 11.47 0.41
N ASN A 189 4.98 11.53 1.36
CA ASN A 189 4.25 12.75 1.70
C ASN A 189 5.15 13.83 2.32
N LYS A 190 6.13 13.43 3.13
CA LYS A 190 7.13 14.36 3.68
C LYS A 190 7.94 15.00 2.56
N ASN A 191 8.46 14.19 1.62
CA ASN A 191 9.19 14.71 0.46
C ASN A 191 8.32 15.66 -0.38
N TYR A 192 7.03 15.34 -0.57
CA TYR A 192 6.08 16.23 -1.25
C TYR A 192 5.99 17.59 -0.56
N LYS A 193 5.84 17.62 0.78
CA LYS A 193 5.75 18.85 1.55
C LYS A 193 7.05 19.69 1.50
N GLU A 194 8.20 19.03 1.49
CA GLU A 194 9.51 19.71 1.32
C GLU A 194 9.62 20.37 -0.06
N LEU A 195 9.16 19.68 -1.11
CA LEU A 195 9.12 20.23 -2.47
C LEU A 195 8.13 21.38 -2.61
N ALA A 196 6.94 21.30 -1.97
CA ALA A 196 5.94 22.36 -1.99
C ALA A 196 6.49 23.65 -1.38
N LYS A 197 7.22 23.58 -0.26
CA LYS A 197 7.87 24.75 0.34
C LYS A 197 8.91 25.40 -0.58
N LEU A 198 9.58 24.62 -1.45
CA LEU A 198 10.52 25.18 -2.43
C LEU A 198 9.79 25.93 -3.55
N GLU A 199 8.61 25.45 -3.95
CA GLU A 199 7.80 26.08 -4.99
C GLU A 199 7.18 27.38 -4.48
N ASP A 200 6.74 27.45 -3.21
CA ASP A 200 6.17 28.65 -2.58
C ASP A 200 7.21 29.77 -2.37
N LEU A 201 8.51 29.46 -2.46
CA LEU A 201 9.62 30.41 -2.34
C LEU A 201 10.08 30.99 -3.71
N ASN A 202 9.40 30.63 -4.79
CA ASN A 202 9.61 31.15 -6.14
C ASN A 202 8.48 32.07 -6.56
#